data_ba3cd0879cde98b38a18d24387e3b7ea
#
_entry.id   ba3cd0879cde98b38a18d24387e3b7ea
#
_cell.length_a   1.000
_cell.length_b   1.000
_cell.length_c   1.000
_cell.angle_alpha   90.00
_cell.angle_beta   90.00
_cell.angle_gamma   90.00
#
_symmetry.space_group_name_H-M   'P 1'
#
loop_
_entity.id
_entity.type
_entity.pdbx_description
1 polymer ?
#
loop_
_entity_poly.entity_id
_entity_poly.type
_entity_poly.pdbx_seq_one_letter_code
_entity_poly.pdbx_strand_id
1 'polypeptide(L)'
;MSKRFNMRSTWLILHCLITIVISTNGYTQPALSAEQERHALIKYFQQKFPGTGPQDWSLGAEGLTAARGVAPVAIPFNAENATNTADVLAIGKKQWGRKFKDGKSLAFCFPNGGKRVAVTYPQYDTKSNLVVTLEMAINRCLQLHSEAEIDAANNAVMGPLVAYFTSLSVGQKLTVRVSSAGALEKFREGKALFQRRMGQLDMACASCHVLHAGASYAGNGLSPVIGQAVSWPRVEPGGTIRTLQRQFARCMKRIGAEEPNEANDALEFFLAYLSNGMAIVTLGNITNAISP
;
A
#
# COMPACT_ATOMS: atom_id res chain seq x y z
N MET A 1 35.19 85.99 -22.65
CA MET A 1 36.30 85.98 -21.68
C MET A 1 36.24 84.77 -20.83
N SER A 2 37.21 83.93 -21.01
CA SER A 2 37.42 82.59 -20.42
C SER A 2 37.77 82.70 -18.94
N LYS A 3 37.29 81.73 -18.15
CA LYS A 3 38.07 81.18 -17.03
C LYS A 3 37.76 79.71 -16.88
N ARG A 4 38.73 78.88 -17.26
CA ARG A 4 38.82 77.46 -16.91
C ARG A 4 39.05 77.33 -15.41
N PHE A 5 38.29 76.44 -14.78
CA PHE A 5 38.61 75.95 -13.45
C PHE A 5 38.84 74.45 -13.54
N ASN A 6 40.08 74.08 -13.29
CA ASN A 6 40.55 72.71 -13.29
C ASN A 6 40.58 72.23 -11.84
N MET A 7 39.79 71.19 -11.50
CA MET A 7 39.93 70.60 -10.17
C MET A 7 39.83 69.08 -10.30
N ARG A 8 41.01 68.50 -10.32
CA ARG A 8 41.19 67.08 -10.16
C ARG A 8 40.84 66.72 -8.71
N SER A 9 39.80 66.01 -8.48
CA SER A 9 39.45 65.38 -7.19
C SER A 9 39.57 63.92 -7.36
N THR A 10 40.62 63.32 -6.87
CA THR A 10 40.89 61.88 -6.80
C THR A 10 40.04 61.30 -5.68
N TRP A 11 38.96 60.59 -6.06
CA TRP A 11 38.22 59.81 -5.11
C TRP A 11 38.76 58.35 -5.14
N LEU A 12 39.50 58.02 -4.07
CA LEU A 12 39.89 56.67 -3.72
C LEU A 12 38.60 55.96 -3.23
N ILE A 13 37.98 55.18 -4.11
CA ILE A 13 36.88 54.28 -3.71
C ILE A 13 37.55 53.06 -3.09
N LEU A 14 37.51 53.00 -1.77
CA LEU A 14 37.87 51.84 -0.97
C LEU A 14 36.78 50.80 -1.14
N HIS A 15 36.99 49.85 -2.05
CA HIS A 15 36.10 48.69 -2.19
C HIS A 15 36.32 47.74 -1.00
N CYS A 16 35.51 47.93 0.03
CA CYS A 16 35.39 46.96 1.10
C CYS A 16 34.56 45.75 0.58
N LEU A 17 35.22 44.73 0.05
CA LEU A 17 34.61 43.45 -0.29
C LEU A 17 34.20 42.76 1.02
N ILE A 18 32.97 43.02 1.47
CA ILE A 18 32.30 42.19 2.48
C ILE A 18 31.91 40.90 1.78
N THR A 19 32.74 39.87 1.88
CA THR A 19 32.39 38.50 1.58
C THR A 19 31.39 38.04 2.63
N ILE A 20 30.10 38.17 2.32
CA ILE A 20 29.05 37.52 3.11
C ILE A 20 29.18 36.01 2.82
N VAL A 21 29.85 35.30 3.73
CA VAL A 21 29.80 33.84 3.78
C VAL A 21 28.40 33.50 4.25
N ILE A 22 27.47 33.26 3.30
CA ILE A 22 26.19 32.68 3.58
C ILE A 22 26.50 31.22 3.93
N SER A 23 26.71 30.95 5.21
CA SER A 23 26.66 29.57 5.74
C SER A 23 25.24 29.09 5.57
N THR A 24 24.94 28.45 4.45
CA THR A 24 23.72 27.64 4.29
C THR A 24 23.88 26.42 5.19
N ASN A 25 23.65 26.61 6.48
CA ASN A 25 23.29 25.47 7.35
C ASN A 25 21.97 24.92 6.80
N GLY A 26 22.08 24.03 5.83
CA GLY A 26 20.98 23.20 5.40
C GLY A 26 20.57 22.36 6.61
N TYR A 27 19.62 22.86 7.40
CA TYR A 27 18.90 22.04 8.37
C TYR A 27 18.09 21.02 7.55
N THR A 28 18.71 19.92 7.21
CA THR A 28 17.97 18.74 6.78
C THR A 28 17.17 18.30 8.00
N GLN A 29 15.88 18.59 8.00
CA GLN A 29 15.01 18.03 9.03
C GLN A 29 15.21 16.50 9.04
N PRO A 30 15.41 15.90 10.23
CA PRO A 30 15.55 14.46 10.31
C PRO A 30 14.33 13.80 9.65
N ALA A 31 14.58 12.80 8.81
CA ALA A 31 13.51 12.07 8.15
C ALA A 31 12.55 11.50 9.21
N LEU A 32 11.25 11.69 9.01
CA LEU A 32 10.23 11.15 9.91
C LEU A 32 10.40 9.64 10.07
N SER A 33 10.12 9.12 11.26
CA SER A 33 9.97 7.68 11.45
C SER A 33 8.73 7.18 10.70
N ALA A 34 8.68 5.88 10.39
CA ALA A 34 7.53 5.28 9.73
C ALA A 34 6.20 5.57 10.48
N GLU A 35 6.23 5.58 11.82
CA GLU A 35 5.05 5.87 12.63
C GLU A 35 4.66 7.35 12.60
N GLN A 36 5.62 8.26 12.58
CA GLN A 36 5.34 9.69 12.42
C GLN A 36 4.71 9.98 11.06
N GLU A 37 5.16 9.30 10.00
CA GLU A 37 4.58 9.42 8.66
C GLU A 37 3.14 8.88 8.62
N ARG A 38 2.90 7.72 9.24
CA ARG A 38 1.55 7.15 9.36
C ARG A 38 0.61 8.10 10.08
N HIS A 39 1.01 8.65 11.21
CA HIS A 39 0.21 9.61 11.97
C HIS A 39 -0.04 10.92 11.21
N ALA A 40 0.96 11.42 10.49
CA ALA A 40 0.81 12.62 9.67
C ALA A 40 -0.25 12.43 8.55
N LEU A 41 -0.24 11.27 7.88
CA LEU A 41 -1.23 10.93 6.86
C LEU A 41 -2.63 10.74 7.47
N ILE A 42 -2.76 10.09 8.63
CA ILE A 42 -4.05 9.96 9.33
C ILE A 42 -4.60 11.34 9.64
N LYS A 43 -3.80 12.22 10.24
CA LYS A 43 -4.20 13.59 10.56
C LYS A 43 -4.62 14.37 9.30
N TYR A 44 -3.85 14.25 8.22
CA TYR A 44 -4.18 14.86 6.93
C TYR A 44 -5.57 14.43 6.44
N PHE A 45 -5.87 13.13 6.45
CA PHE A 45 -7.15 12.63 5.98
C PHE A 45 -8.31 12.95 6.93
N GLN A 46 -8.09 13.00 8.24
CA GLN A 46 -9.09 13.46 9.19
C GLN A 46 -9.48 14.94 8.95
N GLN A 47 -8.50 15.77 8.56
CA GLN A 47 -8.77 17.15 8.17
C GLN A 47 -9.48 17.24 6.81
N LYS A 48 -9.09 16.39 5.86
CA LYS A 48 -9.68 16.37 4.51
C LYS A 48 -11.11 15.81 4.51
N PHE A 49 -11.40 14.86 5.40
CA PHE A 49 -12.67 14.16 5.52
C PHE A 49 -13.19 14.21 6.97
N PRO A 50 -13.65 15.38 7.45
CA PRO A 50 -14.17 15.52 8.80
C PRO A 50 -15.29 14.51 9.10
N GLY A 51 -15.30 13.96 10.31
CA GLY A 51 -16.30 12.98 10.74
C GLY A 51 -16.01 11.53 10.28
N THR A 52 -14.92 11.30 9.55
CA THR A 52 -14.50 9.93 9.15
C THR A 52 -13.20 9.55 9.82
N GLY A 53 -12.93 8.23 9.89
CA GLY A 53 -11.71 7.68 10.47
C GLY A 53 -11.07 6.57 9.62
N PRO A 54 -9.90 6.06 10.04
CA PRO A 54 -9.17 5.05 9.30
C PRO A 54 -10.01 3.82 8.91
N GLN A 55 -10.92 3.38 9.79
CA GLN A 55 -11.74 2.21 9.49
C GLN A 55 -12.72 2.46 8.33
N ASP A 56 -13.27 3.68 8.20
CA ASP A 56 -14.14 4.05 7.07
C ASP A 56 -13.36 4.03 5.75
N TRP A 57 -12.08 4.42 5.78
CA TRP A 57 -11.22 4.46 4.60
C TRP A 57 -10.79 3.07 4.13
N SER A 58 -10.81 2.06 5.02
CA SER A 58 -10.45 0.67 4.68
C SER A 58 -11.41 0.03 3.68
N LEU A 59 -12.64 0.51 3.64
CA LEU A 59 -13.65 0.08 2.68
C LEU A 59 -13.49 0.76 1.30
N GLY A 60 -12.43 1.51 1.13
CA GLY A 60 -12.13 2.22 -0.12
C GLY A 60 -12.95 3.50 -0.26
N ALA A 61 -13.23 3.88 -1.51
CA ALA A 61 -14.03 5.07 -1.79
C ALA A 61 -15.48 4.93 -1.35
N GLU A 62 -16.01 3.72 -1.34
CA GLU A 62 -17.38 3.43 -0.94
C GLU A 62 -17.60 3.68 0.56
N GLY A 63 -16.67 3.20 1.41
CA GLY A 63 -16.73 3.48 2.84
C GLY A 63 -16.61 4.97 3.16
N LEU A 64 -15.72 5.68 2.48
CA LEU A 64 -15.60 7.12 2.62
C LEU A 64 -16.89 7.86 2.22
N THR A 65 -17.53 7.42 1.14
CA THR A 65 -18.77 8.01 0.64
C THR A 65 -19.92 7.77 1.62
N ALA A 66 -20.05 6.53 2.11
CA ALA A 66 -21.06 6.18 3.11
C ALA A 66 -20.89 6.93 4.43
N ALA A 67 -19.66 7.00 4.95
CA ALA A 67 -19.36 7.74 6.18
C ALA A 67 -19.66 9.25 6.08
N ARG A 68 -19.68 9.80 4.86
CA ARG A 68 -20.07 11.19 4.58
C ARG A 68 -21.57 11.40 4.33
N GLY A 69 -22.39 10.34 4.52
CA GLY A 69 -23.83 10.40 4.27
C GLY A 69 -24.20 10.50 2.78
N VAL A 70 -23.27 10.32 1.88
CA VAL A 70 -23.52 10.23 0.44
C VAL A 70 -23.83 8.76 0.14
N ALA A 71 -25.01 8.49 -0.45
CA ALA A 71 -25.35 7.12 -0.83
C ALA A 71 -24.22 6.54 -1.70
N PRO A 72 -23.60 5.42 -1.32
CA PRO A 72 -22.63 4.79 -2.18
C PRO A 72 -23.30 4.49 -3.52
N VAL A 73 -22.57 4.75 -4.61
CA VAL A 73 -22.97 4.16 -5.89
C VAL A 73 -22.85 2.66 -5.67
N ALA A 74 -23.99 2.05 -5.35
CA ALA A 74 -24.06 0.63 -5.04
C ALA A 74 -23.53 -0.12 -6.26
N ILE A 75 -22.30 -0.69 -6.13
CA ILE A 75 -22.02 -1.89 -6.89
C ILE A 75 -22.94 -2.92 -6.26
N PRO A 76 -23.99 -3.38 -6.96
CA PRO A 76 -24.97 -4.23 -6.31
C PRO A 76 -24.24 -5.48 -5.81
N PHE A 77 -24.24 -5.67 -4.49
CA PHE A 77 -23.96 -6.99 -3.93
C PHE A 77 -25.08 -7.88 -4.43
N ASN A 78 -24.81 -8.64 -5.48
CA ASN A 78 -25.72 -9.67 -5.93
C ASN A 78 -25.36 -11.00 -5.24
N ALA A 79 -26.33 -11.90 -5.16
CA ALA A 79 -26.15 -13.24 -4.59
C ALA A 79 -24.99 -14.00 -5.29
N GLU A 80 -24.71 -13.70 -6.55
CA GLU A 80 -23.61 -14.24 -7.33
C GLU A 80 -22.22 -13.89 -6.73
N ASN A 81 -22.00 -12.64 -6.27
CA ASN A 81 -20.73 -12.27 -5.64
C ASN A 81 -20.51 -12.99 -4.31
N ALA A 82 -21.58 -13.25 -3.55
CA ALA A 82 -21.50 -14.03 -2.31
C ALA A 82 -21.15 -15.51 -2.58
N THR A 83 -21.79 -16.10 -3.57
CA THR A 83 -21.52 -17.48 -4.02
C THR A 83 -20.08 -17.59 -4.52
N ASN A 84 -19.66 -16.69 -5.38
CA ASN A 84 -18.30 -16.67 -5.90
C ASN A 84 -17.24 -16.55 -4.78
N THR A 85 -17.51 -15.78 -3.73
CA THR A 85 -16.60 -15.68 -2.59
C THR A 85 -16.50 -17.00 -1.82
N ALA A 86 -17.63 -17.66 -1.56
CA ALA A 86 -17.66 -18.95 -0.88
C ALA A 86 -16.92 -20.03 -1.68
N ASP A 87 -17.12 -20.08 -2.99
CA ASP A 87 -16.46 -21.02 -3.90
C ASP A 87 -14.94 -20.80 -3.93
N VAL A 88 -14.52 -19.55 -4.04
CA VAL A 88 -13.10 -19.18 -4.00
C VAL A 88 -12.45 -19.62 -2.69
N LEU A 89 -13.11 -19.36 -1.56
CA LEU A 89 -12.59 -19.77 -0.25
C LEU A 89 -12.57 -21.28 -0.10
N ALA A 90 -13.55 -22.00 -0.66
CA ALA A 90 -13.58 -23.48 -0.67
C ALA A 90 -12.41 -24.04 -1.50
N ILE A 91 -12.11 -23.46 -2.67
CA ILE A 91 -10.94 -23.82 -3.49
C ILE A 91 -9.66 -23.58 -2.70
N GLY A 92 -9.47 -22.38 -2.12
CA GLY A 92 -8.30 -22.05 -1.32
C GLY A 92 -8.13 -22.98 -0.12
N LYS A 93 -9.20 -23.30 0.60
CA LYS A 93 -9.22 -24.24 1.72
C LYS A 93 -8.76 -25.64 1.29
N LYS A 94 -9.27 -26.13 0.17
CA LYS A 94 -8.87 -27.44 -0.40
C LYS A 94 -7.38 -27.46 -0.72
N GLN A 95 -6.88 -26.41 -1.38
CA GLN A 95 -5.45 -26.28 -1.70
C GLN A 95 -4.58 -26.14 -0.43
N TRP A 96 -5.03 -25.39 0.57
CA TRP A 96 -4.34 -25.21 1.85
C TRP A 96 -4.16 -26.50 2.63
N GLY A 97 -5.15 -27.36 2.58
CA GLY A 97 -5.14 -28.68 3.25
C GLY A 97 -4.54 -29.80 2.39
N ARG A 98 -4.21 -29.56 1.10
CA ARG A 98 -3.64 -30.57 0.21
C ARG A 98 -2.34 -31.14 0.80
N LYS A 99 -2.26 -32.47 0.84
CA LYS A 99 -1.05 -33.15 1.33
C LYS A 99 0.06 -33.08 0.31
N PHE A 100 1.25 -32.71 0.78
CA PHE A 100 2.51 -32.80 0.08
C PHE A 100 3.00 -34.25 0.01
N LYS A 101 4.09 -34.51 -0.72
CA LYS A 101 4.71 -35.83 -0.79
C LYS A 101 5.16 -36.38 0.56
N ASP A 102 5.55 -35.50 1.49
CA ASP A 102 5.94 -35.84 2.86
C ASP A 102 4.77 -35.93 3.85
N GLY A 103 3.54 -35.86 3.38
CA GLY A 103 2.32 -35.94 4.19
C GLY A 103 1.90 -34.67 4.93
N LYS A 104 2.71 -33.58 4.86
CA LYS A 104 2.37 -32.28 5.43
C LYS A 104 1.45 -31.49 4.50
N SER A 105 1.22 -30.23 4.78
CA SER A 105 0.42 -29.31 3.95
C SER A 105 0.82 -27.86 4.24
N LEU A 106 0.30 -26.90 3.48
CA LEU A 106 0.53 -25.48 3.76
C LEU A 106 0.20 -25.08 5.20
N ALA A 107 -0.86 -25.64 5.78
CA ALA A 107 -1.22 -25.39 7.18
C ALA A 107 -0.10 -25.73 8.18
N PHE A 108 0.81 -26.66 7.84
CA PHE A 108 1.92 -27.05 8.71
C PHE A 108 3.00 -25.97 8.80
N CYS A 109 3.22 -25.20 7.75
CA CYS A 109 4.27 -24.18 7.70
C CYS A 109 3.94 -22.94 8.54
N PHE A 110 2.70 -22.74 8.89
CA PHE A 110 2.27 -21.51 9.55
C PHE A 110 1.76 -21.78 10.97
N PRO A 111 2.10 -20.92 11.95
CA PRO A 111 1.58 -21.04 13.32
C PRO A 111 0.04 -21.19 13.32
N ASN A 112 -0.46 -22.07 14.18
CA ASN A 112 -1.91 -22.33 14.32
C ASN A 112 -2.64 -22.64 13.01
N GLY A 113 -1.95 -23.28 12.05
CA GLY A 113 -2.51 -23.57 10.73
C GLY A 113 -2.81 -22.36 9.87
N GLY A 114 -2.15 -21.23 10.13
CA GLY A 114 -2.33 -19.96 9.45
C GLY A 114 -3.34 -19.01 10.11
N LYS A 115 -4.03 -19.43 11.16
CA LYS A 115 -5.00 -18.57 11.87
C LYS A 115 -4.29 -17.36 12.51
N ARG A 116 -4.79 -16.15 12.22
CA ARG A 116 -4.28 -14.88 12.72
C ARG A 116 -2.83 -14.57 12.29
N VAL A 117 -2.35 -15.20 11.22
CA VAL A 117 -0.98 -15.03 10.73
C VAL A 117 -0.90 -13.94 9.67
N ALA A 118 -1.89 -13.82 8.78
CA ALA A 118 -1.87 -12.85 7.69
C ALA A 118 -1.76 -11.38 8.16
N VAL A 119 -2.17 -11.08 9.41
CA VAL A 119 -2.02 -9.73 10.01
C VAL A 119 -0.57 -9.28 10.21
N THR A 120 0.40 -10.18 10.13
CA THR A 120 1.82 -9.86 10.28
C THR A 120 2.53 -9.69 8.94
N TYR A 121 1.83 -9.91 7.83
CA TYR A 121 2.39 -9.81 6.48
C TYR A 121 2.00 -8.48 5.80
N PRO A 122 2.87 -8.01 4.88
CA PRO A 122 4.20 -8.56 4.55
C PRO A 122 5.21 -8.37 5.69
N GLN A 123 6.26 -9.22 5.72
CA GLN A 123 7.30 -9.21 6.74
C GLN A 123 8.65 -8.88 6.14
N TYR A 124 9.48 -8.11 6.86
CA TYR A 124 10.88 -7.97 6.50
C TYR A 124 11.69 -9.13 7.06
N ASP A 125 12.34 -9.86 6.18
CA ASP A 125 13.24 -10.96 6.52
C ASP A 125 14.70 -10.46 6.57
N THR A 126 15.27 -10.42 7.77
CA THR A 126 16.64 -9.92 8.00
C THR A 126 17.72 -10.79 7.38
N LYS A 127 17.44 -12.09 7.10
CA LYS A 127 18.43 -13.01 6.53
C LYS A 127 18.59 -12.80 5.03
N SER A 128 17.47 -12.64 4.33
CA SER A 128 17.47 -12.44 2.88
C SER A 128 17.50 -10.96 2.48
N ASN A 129 17.30 -10.03 3.42
CA ASN A 129 17.11 -8.59 3.17
C ASN A 129 15.93 -8.30 2.22
N LEU A 130 14.88 -9.13 2.28
CA LEU A 130 13.71 -9.01 1.43
C LEU A 130 12.46 -8.72 2.25
N VAL A 131 11.50 -8.07 1.63
CA VAL A 131 10.10 -8.08 2.07
C VAL A 131 9.47 -9.38 1.59
N VAL A 132 8.83 -10.10 2.48
CA VAL A 132 8.17 -11.39 2.21
C VAL A 132 6.66 -11.16 2.24
N THR A 133 6.01 -11.28 1.10
CA THR A 133 4.55 -11.21 0.97
C THR A 133 3.88 -12.55 1.31
N LEU A 134 2.55 -12.61 1.34
CA LEU A 134 1.83 -13.87 1.56
C LEU A 134 2.12 -14.89 0.45
N GLU A 135 2.18 -14.45 -0.80
CA GLU A 135 2.50 -15.28 -1.96
C GLU A 135 3.90 -15.89 -1.84
N MET A 136 4.88 -15.07 -1.47
CA MET A 136 6.26 -15.53 -1.23
C MET A 136 6.33 -16.51 -0.05
N ALA A 137 5.58 -16.27 1.02
CA ALA A 137 5.55 -17.16 2.18
C ALA A 137 4.92 -18.53 1.82
N ILE A 138 3.88 -18.55 0.98
CA ILE A 138 3.30 -19.78 0.44
C ILE A 138 4.35 -20.54 -0.37
N ASN A 139 5.04 -19.87 -1.29
CA ASN A 139 6.06 -20.50 -2.14
C ASN A 139 7.26 -20.99 -1.32
N ARG A 140 7.71 -20.24 -0.31
CA ARG A 140 8.74 -20.72 0.63
C ARG A 140 8.34 -22.02 1.34
N CYS A 141 7.08 -22.14 1.72
CA CYS A 141 6.57 -23.38 2.30
C CYS A 141 6.61 -24.54 1.28
N LEU A 142 6.17 -24.31 0.05
CA LEU A 142 6.22 -25.31 -1.03
C LEU A 142 7.66 -25.78 -1.27
N GLN A 143 8.61 -24.86 -1.38
CA GLN A 143 10.04 -25.17 -1.56
C GLN A 143 10.59 -26.02 -0.41
N LEU A 144 10.27 -25.68 0.85
CA LEU A 144 10.72 -26.44 2.04
C LEU A 144 10.25 -27.89 2.02
N HIS A 145 9.17 -28.19 1.31
CA HIS A 145 8.59 -29.53 1.17
C HIS A 145 8.80 -30.14 -0.22
N SER A 146 9.75 -29.60 -1.02
CA SER A 146 10.07 -30.05 -2.37
C SER A 146 8.85 -30.13 -3.31
N GLU A 147 7.89 -29.24 -3.09
CA GLU A 147 6.76 -28.99 -4.00
C GLU A 147 7.12 -27.91 -5.01
N ALA A 148 6.45 -27.93 -6.16
CA ALA A 148 6.63 -26.90 -7.18
C ALA A 148 6.09 -25.55 -6.69
N GLU A 149 6.82 -24.49 -6.99
CA GLU A 149 6.35 -23.11 -6.76
C GLU A 149 5.13 -22.81 -7.63
N ILE A 150 4.28 -21.96 -7.11
CA ILE A 150 3.15 -21.39 -7.83
C ILE A 150 3.59 -20.03 -8.36
N ASP A 151 3.50 -19.83 -9.66
CA ASP A 151 3.68 -18.51 -10.25
C ASP A 151 2.67 -17.53 -9.63
N ALA A 152 3.16 -16.46 -9.01
CA ALA A 152 2.33 -15.42 -8.40
C ALA A 152 1.38 -14.75 -9.42
N ALA A 153 1.75 -14.75 -10.71
CA ALA A 153 0.89 -14.29 -11.80
C ALA A 153 -0.24 -15.29 -12.12
N ASN A 154 -0.12 -16.57 -11.72
CA ASN A 154 -1.17 -17.58 -11.88
C ASN A 154 -2.28 -17.35 -10.85
N ASN A 155 -3.14 -16.39 -11.14
CA ASN A 155 -4.22 -16.00 -10.25
C ASN A 155 -5.26 -17.11 -10.00
N ALA A 156 -5.40 -18.08 -10.89
CA ALA A 156 -6.32 -19.20 -10.71
C ALA A 156 -5.90 -20.13 -9.55
N VAL A 157 -4.63 -20.18 -9.22
CA VAL A 157 -4.10 -21.04 -8.15
C VAL A 157 -3.67 -20.20 -6.94
N MET A 158 -2.84 -19.18 -7.13
CA MET A 158 -2.35 -18.34 -6.03
C MET A 158 -3.46 -17.48 -5.41
N GLY A 159 -4.36 -16.93 -6.21
CA GLY A 159 -5.44 -16.07 -5.74
C GLY A 159 -6.32 -16.72 -4.66
N PRO A 160 -6.92 -17.91 -4.87
CA PRO A 160 -7.69 -18.62 -3.85
C PRO A 160 -6.88 -18.96 -2.59
N LEU A 161 -5.59 -19.30 -2.70
CA LEU A 161 -4.74 -19.57 -1.55
C LEU A 161 -4.55 -18.31 -0.70
N VAL A 162 -4.19 -17.19 -1.32
CA VAL A 162 -4.03 -15.89 -0.61
C VAL A 162 -5.37 -15.47 0.01
N ALA A 163 -6.48 -15.63 -0.72
CA ALA A 163 -7.82 -15.33 -0.22
C ALA A 163 -8.17 -16.16 1.03
N TYR A 164 -7.95 -17.46 0.97
CA TYR A 164 -8.20 -18.33 2.11
C TYR A 164 -7.28 -18.02 3.29
N PHE A 165 -5.97 -17.83 3.06
CA PHE A 165 -5.01 -17.47 4.10
C PHE A 165 -5.42 -16.16 4.81
N THR A 166 -5.76 -15.14 4.02
CA THR A 166 -6.23 -13.86 4.57
C THR A 166 -7.53 -14.03 5.37
N SER A 167 -8.44 -14.86 4.89
CA SER A 167 -9.74 -15.12 5.56
C SER A 167 -9.58 -15.69 6.98
N LEU A 168 -8.47 -16.41 7.25
CA LEU A 168 -8.14 -16.92 8.59
C LEU A 168 -7.77 -15.81 9.60
N SER A 169 -7.68 -14.58 9.13
CA SER A 169 -7.30 -13.39 9.92
C SER A 169 -8.35 -12.26 9.86
N VAL A 170 -9.51 -12.49 9.27
CA VAL A 170 -10.60 -11.50 9.18
C VAL A 170 -10.97 -10.99 10.58
N GLY A 171 -11.19 -9.68 10.71
CA GLY A 171 -11.48 -9.00 11.97
C GLY A 171 -10.27 -8.77 12.88
N GLN A 172 -9.11 -9.36 12.56
CA GLN A 172 -7.87 -9.13 13.31
C GLN A 172 -7.15 -7.88 12.80
N LYS A 173 -6.52 -7.13 13.70
CA LYS A 173 -5.79 -5.89 13.39
C LYS A 173 -4.44 -6.19 12.77
N LEU A 174 -4.13 -5.50 11.68
CA LEU A 174 -2.82 -5.56 11.02
C LEU A 174 -1.70 -5.08 11.97
N THR A 175 -0.56 -5.78 11.97
CA THR A 175 0.56 -5.56 12.90
C THR A 175 1.93 -5.73 12.22
N VAL A 176 2.08 -5.14 11.04
CA VAL A 176 3.34 -5.13 10.29
C VAL A 176 4.42 -4.35 11.05
N ARG A 177 5.66 -4.83 11.06
CA ARG A 177 6.73 -4.25 11.87
C ARG A 177 7.82 -3.61 11.02
N VAL A 178 8.15 -2.37 11.34
CA VAL A 178 9.32 -1.64 10.84
C VAL A 178 10.25 -1.37 12.02
N SER A 179 10.97 -2.41 12.49
CA SER A 179 11.73 -2.40 13.74
C SER A 179 13.26 -2.49 13.57
N SER A 180 13.76 -2.57 12.34
CA SER A 180 15.18 -2.59 12.04
C SER A 180 15.55 -1.57 10.95
N ALA A 181 16.85 -1.27 10.80
CA ALA A 181 17.33 -0.35 9.76
C ALA A 181 16.94 -0.85 8.36
N GLY A 182 17.10 -2.16 8.07
CA GLY A 182 16.72 -2.74 6.79
C GLY A 182 15.20 -2.69 6.55
N ALA A 183 14.38 -2.95 7.58
CA ALA A 183 12.93 -2.79 7.45
C ALA A 183 12.54 -1.32 7.16
N LEU A 184 13.22 -0.37 7.79
CA LEU A 184 12.99 1.05 7.53
C LEU A 184 13.43 1.45 6.11
N GLU A 185 14.51 0.86 5.60
CA GLU A 185 14.95 1.05 4.22
C GLU A 185 13.86 0.55 3.24
N LYS A 186 13.36 -0.67 3.41
CA LYS A 186 12.28 -1.23 2.58
C LYS A 186 10.99 -0.41 2.67
N PHE A 187 10.64 0.09 3.85
CA PHE A 187 9.53 1.03 4.00
C PHE A 187 9.75 2.32 3.17
N ARG A 188 10.96 2.86 3.18
CA ARG A 188 11.32 4.07 2.40
C ARG A 188 11.35 3.80 0.89
N GLU A 189 11.81 2.62 0.46
CA GLU A 189 11.73 2.18 -0.94
C GLU A 189 10.26 2.14 -1.42
N GLY A 190 9.38 1.52 -0.65
CA GLY A 190 7.95 1.48 -0.94
C GLY A 190 7.31 2.86 -0.99
N LYS A 191 7.67 3.76 -0.05
CA LYS A 191 7.26 5.16 -0.07
C LYS A 191 7.74 5.90 -1.30
N ALA A 192 9.02 5.72 -1.67
CA ALA A 192 9.60 6.36 -2.85
C ALA A 192 8.87 5.92 -4.13
N LEU A 193 8.55 4.62 -4.26
CA LEU A 193 7.75 4.13 -5.37
C LEU A 193 6.33 4.71 -5.36
N PHE A 194 5.68 4.77 -4.20
CA PHE A 194 4.34 5.34 -4.05
C PHE A 194 4.27 6.82 -4.48
N GLN A 195 5.37 7.55 -4.29
CA GLN A 195 5.47 8.98 -4.64
C GLN A 195 6.06 9.24 -6.03
N ARG A 196 6.67 8.23 -6.65
CA ARG A 196 7.34 8.36 -7.95
C ARG A 196 6.32 8.58 -9.06
N ARG A 197 6.48 9.66 -9.82
CA ARG A 197 5.71 9.90 -11.04
C ARG A 197 6.24 8.98 -12.15
N MET A 198 5.33 8.36 -12.89
CA MET A 198 5.66 7.37 -13.90
C MET A 198 4.58 7.26 -14.96
N GLY A 199 4.91 6.53 -16.03
CA GLY A 199 4.00 6.25 -17.13
C GLY A 199 3.70 7.45 -18.02
N GLN A 200 2.90 7.21 -19.06
CA GLN A 200 2.54 8.23 -20.05
C GLN A 200 1.74 9.39 -19.45
N LEU A 201 0.99 9.14 -18.38
CA LEU A 201 0.23 10.17 -17.69
C LEU A 201 1.05 10.94 -16.64
N ASP A 202 2.32 10.58 -16.43
CA ASP A 202 3.20 11.19 -15.44
C ASP A 202 2.53 11.32 -14.06
N MET A 203 1.96 10.22 -13.55
CA MET A 203 1.23 10.17 -12.28
C MET A 203 1.94 9.26 -11.27
N ALA A 204 1.77 9.60 -9.99
CA ALA A 204 2.18 8.75 -8.87
C ALA A 204 0.96 8.09 -8.21
N CYS A 205 1.16 7.00 -7.45
CA CYS A 205 0.09 6.45 -6.61
C CYS A 205 -0.46 7.53 -5.65
N ALA A 206 0.43 8.38 -5.11
CA ALA A 206 0.08 9.51 -4.25
C ALA A 206 -0.83 10.53 -4.94
N SER A 207 -0.75 10.69 -6.29
CA SER A 207 -1.63 11.60 -7.03
C SER A 207 -3.10 11.23 -6.82
N CYS A 208 -3.43 9.93 -6.91
CA CYS A 208 -4.79 9.44 -6.72
C CYS A 208 -5.13 9.22 -5.24
N HIS A 209 -4.25 8.58 -4.48
CA HIS A 209 -4.55 8.08 -3.13
C HIS A 209 -4.21 9.05 -1.99
N VAL A 210 -3.65 10.22 -2.28
CA VAL A 210 -3.43 11.32 -1.32
C VAL A 210 -4.09 12.59 -1.84
N LEU A 211 -3.60 13.13 -2.97
CA LEU A 211 -4.05 14.44 -3.47
C LEU A 211 -5.51 14.42 -3.90
N HIS A 212 -5.90 13.44 -4.70
CA HIS A 212 -7.25 13.30 -5.27
C HIS A 212 -8.11 12.25 -4.52
N ALA A 213 -7.69 11.79 -3.33
CA ALA A 213 -8.53 10.91 -2.52
C ALA A 213 -9.90 11.54 -2.26
N GLY A 214 -10.97 10.75 -2.41
CA GLY A 214 -12.36 11.21 -2.33
C GLY A 214 -12.96 11.70 -3.64
N ALA A 215 -12.17 11.86 -4.70
CA ALA A 215 -12.65 12.14 -6.05
C ALA A 215 -12.94 10.85 -6.83
N SER A 216 -13.38 10.97 -8.07
CA SER A 216 -13.55 9.86 -9.01
C SER A 216 -12.63 10.04 -10.22
N TYR A 217 -12.06 8.93 -10.69
CA TYR A 217 -11.27 8.87 -11.91
C TYR A 217 -11.71 7.69 -12.78
N ALA A 218 -12.09 7.96 -14.02
CA ALA A 218 -12.61 6.95 -14.96
C ALA A 218 -13.69 6.04 -14.34
N GLY A 219 -14.66 6.65 -13.63
CA GLY A 219 -15.77 5.95 -12.97
C GLY A 219 -15.40 5.21 -11.69
N ASN A 220 -14.14 5.29 -11.22
CA ASN A 220 -13.69 4.63 -9.99
C ASN A 220 -13.42 5.67 -8.91
N GLY A 221 -13.98 5.46 -7.73
CA GLY A 221 -13.69 6.28 -6.56
C GLY A 221 -12.25 6.11 -6.10
N LEU A 222 -11.60 7.22 -5.76
CA LEU A 222 -10.22 7.26 -5.28
C LEU A 222 -10.20 7.25 -3.77
N SER A 223 -9.82 6.14 -3.18
CA SER A 223 -9.73 5.96 -1.73
C SER A 223 -8.45 6.59 -1.14
N PRO A 224 -8.47 6.98 0.14
CA PRO A 224 -7.26 7.30 0.88
C PRO A 224 -6.23 6.17 0.85
N VAL A 225 -4.93 6.50 1.00
CA VAL A 225 -3.87 5.49 1.08
C VAL A 225 -3.95 4.65 2.36
N ILE A 226 -4.44 5.21 3.44
CA ILE A 226 -4.66 4.51 4.71
C ILE A 226 -5.78 3.48 4.54
N GLY A 227 -5.55 2.25 4.99
CA GLY A 227 -6.53 1.16 4.91
C GLY A 227 -6.49 0.36 3.63
N GLN A 228 -5.64 0.69 2.68
CA GLN A 228 -5.55 -0.04 1.41
C GLN A 228 -5.21 -1.52 1.60
N ALA A 229 -4.28 -1.86 2.50
CA ALA A 229 -3.81 -3.24 2.65
C ALA A 229 -4.81 -4.18 3.33
N VAL A 230 -5.77 -3.67 4.12
CA VAL A 230 -6.70 -4.53 4.87
C VAL A 230 -7.93 -4.98 4.08
N SER A 231 -8.12 -4.48 2.85
CA SER A 231 -9.26 -4.80 1.98
C SER A 231 -8.91 -5.69 0.79
N TRP A 232 -7.76 -6.34 0.83
CA TRP A 232 -7.28 -7.26 -0.22
C TRP A 232 -7.00 -8.65 0.36
N PRO A 233 -7.11 -9.71 -0.47
CA PRO A 233 -7.56 -9.74 -1.87
C PRO A 233 -9.07 -9.48 -2.00
N ARG A 234 -9.54 -9.15 -3.21
CA ARG A 234 -10.95 -8.95 -3.53
C ARG A 234 -11.44 -9.99 -4.51
N VAL A 235 -12.66 -10.45 -4.32
CA VAL A 235 -13.39 -11.27 -5.30
C VAL A 235 -14.14 -10.31 -6.22
N GLU A 236 -13.85 -10.38 -7.51
CA GLU A 236 -14.52 -9.58 -8.52
C GLU A 236 -15.76 -10.31 -9.07
N PRO A 237 -16.66 -9.60 -9.75
CA PRO A 237 -17.74 -10.25 -10.51
C PRO A 237 -17.19 -11.36 -11.41
N GLY A 238 -17.84 -12.53 -11.43
CA GLY A 238 -17.35 -13.70 -12.16
C GLY A 238 -16.32 -14.55 -11.40
N GLY A 239 -16.08 -14.28 -10.09
CA GLY A 239 -15.26 -15.13 -9.22
C GLY A 239 -13.75 -14.97 -9.38
N THR A 240 -13.29 -13.99 -10.18
CA THR A 240 -11.87 -13.70 -10.32
C THR A 240 -11.32 -13.04 -9.05
N ILE A 241 -10.17 -13.51 -8.57
CA ILE A 241 -9.49 -12.91 -7.42
C ILE A 241 -8.54 -11.82 -7.90
N ARG A 242 -8.56 -10.69 -7.21
CA ARG A 242 -7.54 -9.67 -7.36
C ARG A 242 -6.77 -9.51 -6.07
N THR A 243 -5.49 -9.84 -6.08
CA THR A 243 -4.56 -9.55 -4.98
C THR A 243 -4.12 -8.08 -5.02
N LEU A 244 -3.51 -7.59 -3.95
CA LEU A 244 -2.98 -6.22 -3.91
C LEU A 244 -1.86 -6.02 -4.96
N GLN A 245 -1.02 -7.01 -5.19
CA GLN A 245 0.01 -7.00 -6.23
C GLN A 245 -0.59 -6.80 -7.63
N ARG A 246 -1.66 -7.54 -7.95
CA ARG A 246 -2.35 -7.37 -9.24
C ARG A 246 -3.09 -6.04 -9.35
N GLN A 247 -3.50 -5.46 -8.23
CA GLN A 247 -4.04 -4.09 -8.23
C GLN A 247 -2.96 -3.06 -8.59
N PHE A 248 -1.73 -3.23 -8.12
CA PHE A 248 -0.62 -2.36 -8.53
C PHE A 248 -0.40 -2.43 -10.04
N ALA A 249 -0.28 -3.63 -10.60
CA ALA A 249 -0.15 -3.84 -12.04
C ALA A 249 -1.26 -3.14 -12.84
N ARG A 250 -2.52 -3.29 -12.37
CA ARG A 250 -3.66 -2.64 -13.01
C ARG A 250 -3.59 -1.11 -12.95
N CYS A 251 -3.19 -0.54 -11.81
CA CYS A 251 -3.04 0.90 -11.67
C CYS A 251 -1.91 1.44 -12.56
N MET A 252 -0.77 0.75 -12.60
CA MET A 252 0.36 1.12 -13.45
C MET A 252 -0.01 1.08 -14.93
N LYS A 253 -0.67 0.02 -15.37
CA LYS A 253 -1.18 -0.07 -16.75
C LYS A 253 -2.12 1.08 -17.11
N ARG A 254 -2.98 1.54 -16.19
CA ARG A 254 -3.91 2.66 -16.42
C ARG A 254 -3.21 3.99 -16.68
N ILE A 255 -2.03 4.19 -16.11
CA ILE A 255 -1.23 5.40 -16.31
C ILE A 255 -0.18 5.23 -17.41
N GLY A 256 -0.18 4.08 -18.11
CA GLY A 256 0.79 3.78 -19.17
C GLY A 256 2.20 3.56 -18.63
N ALA A 257 2.35 3.04 -17.42
CA ALA A 257 3.63 2.67 -16.82
C ALA A 257 3.90 1.18 -17.00
N GLU A 258 5.18 0.84 -17.14
CA GLU A 258 5.65 -0.54 -17.01
C GLU A 258 5.66 -0.95 -15.53
N GLU A 259 5.40 -2.22 -15.27
CA GLU A 259 5.35 -2.75 -13.92
C GLU A 259 6.77 -3.00 -13.38
N PRO A 260 7.20 -2.35 -12.28
CA PRO A 260 8.47 -2.65 -11.64
C PRO A 260 8.32 -3.91 -10.77
N ASN A 261 8.78 -5.06 -11.26
CA ASN A 261 8.56 -6.37 -10.62
C ASN A 261 9.10 -6.48 -9.18
N GLU A 262 10.26 -5.89 -8.88
CA GLU A 262 10.91 -6.05 -7.57
C GLU A 262 10.51 -5.00 -6.51
N ALA A 263 9.96 -3.87 -6.94
CA ALA A 263 9.62 -2.78 -6.03
C ALA A 263 8.19 -2.91 -5.45
N ASN A 264 7.36 -3.80 -5.99
CA ASN A 264 5.98 -3.98 -5.56
C ASN A 264 5.88 -4.54 -4.14
N ASP A 265 6.82 -5.39 -3.72
CA ASP A 265 6.84 -5.95 -2.35
C ASP A 265 7.12 -4.85 -1.32
N ALA A 266 8.04 -3.93 -1.62
CA ALA A 266 8.30 -2.76 -0.77
C ALA A 266 7.09 -1.81 -0.74
N LEU A 267 6.39 -1.63 -1.86
CA LEU A 267 5.15 -0.85 -1.92
C LEU A 267 4.05 -1.49 -1.06
N GLU A 268 3.88 -2.81 -1.14
CA GLU A 268 2.93 -3.53 -0.29
C GLU A 268 3.29 -3.38 1.19
N PHE A 269 4.56 -3.48 1.54
CA PHE A 269 5.06 -3.29 2.91
C PHE A 269 4.77 -1.88 3.45
N PHE A 270 4.99 -0.86 2.63
CA PHE A 270 4.65 0.53 2.95
C PHE A 270 3.15 0.68 3.21
N LEU A 271 2.29 0.21 2.31
CA LEU A 271 0.83 0.34 2.44
C LEU A 271 0.28 -0.47 3.63
N ALA A 272 0.84 -1.65 3.87
CA ALA A 272 0.46 -2.49 5.00
C ALA A 272 0.83 -1.81 6.33
N TYR A 273 2.03 -1.24 6.44
CA TYR A 273 2.41 -0.49 7.63
C TYR A 273 1.52 0.72 7.88
N LEU A 274 1.18 1.46 6.83
CA LEU A 274 0.24 2.60 6.94
C LEU A 274 -1.14 2.16 7.45
N SER A 275 -1.53 0.91 7.21
CA SER A 275 -2.82 0.34 7.61
C SER A 275 -2.77 -0.37 8.97
N ASN A 276 -1.66 -0.29 9.73
CA ASN A 276 -1.54 -0.89 11.04
C ASN A 276 -2.65 -0.45 12.00
N GLY A 277 -3.09 -1.39 12.84
CA GLY A 277 -4.17 -1.18 13.81
C GLY A 277 -5.58 -1.30 13.22
N MET A 278 -5.72 -1.41 11.89
CA MET A 278 -6.99 -1.59 11.20
C MET A 278 -7.30 -3.08 11.02
N ALA A 279 -8.56 -3.44 11.17
CA ALA A 279 -9.00 -4.82 11.00
C ALA A 279 -9.00 -5.23 9.53
N ILE A 280 -8.53 -6.44 9.24
CA ILE A 280 -8.72 -7.07 7.93
C ILE A 280 -10.22 -7.24 7.69
N VAL A 281 -10.71 -6.70 6.59
CA VAL A 281 -12.13 -6.79 6.22
C VAL A 281 -12.41 -8.04 5.39
N THR A 282 -13.66 -8.47 5.38
CA THR A 282 -14.09 -9.68 4.68
C THR A 282 -14.01 -9.50 3.16
N LEU A 283 -13.60 -10.56 2.47
CA LEU A 283 -13.39 -10.61 1.02
C LEU A 283 -14.65 -10.33 0.15
N GLY A 284 -15.84 -10.41 0.75
CA GLY A 284 -17.12 -10.23 0.05
C GLY A 284 -18.05 -9.17 0.61
N ASN A 285 -17.67 -8.47 1.70
CA ASN A 285 -18.61 -7.62 2.44
C ASN A 285 -18.21 -6.15 2.44
N ILE A 286 -18.08 -5.54 1.27
CA ILE A 286 -18.08 -4.06 1.22
C ILE A 286 -19.48 -3.51 1.51
N THR A 287 -20.53 -4.30 1.24
CA THR A 287 -21.93 -3.88 1.39
C THR A 287 -22.53 -4.13 2.77
N ASN A 288 -22.06 -5.12 3.55
CA ASN A 288 -22.63 -5.43 4.87
C ASN A 288 -22.02 -4.60 6.02
N ALA A 289 -20.94 -3.88 5.81
CA ALA A 289 -20.36 -2.98 6.80
C ALA A 289 -21.12 -1.63 6.90
N ILE A 290 -22.13 -1.40 6.06
CA ILE A 290 -22.90 -0.15 5.96
C ILE A 290 -24.35 -0.33 6.50
N SER A 291 -24.68 -1.52 7.01
CA SER A 291 -25.98 -1.69 7.71
C SER A 291 -25.81 -1.31 9.18
N PRO A 292 -26.71 -0.44 9.71
CA PRO A 292 -26.66 0.08 11.08
C PRO A 292 -26.81 -1.01 12.14
#